data_45f9c0afb4675686d60f0c896a1638dc
#
_entry.id   45f9c0afb4675686d60f0c896a1638dc
#
_cell.length_a   1.000
_cell.length_b   1.000
_cell.length_c   1.000
_cell.angle_alpha   90.00
_cell.angle_beta   90.00
_cell.angle_gamma   90.00
#
_symmetry.space_group_name_H-M   'P 1'
#
loop_
_entity.id
_entity.type
_entity.pdbx_description
1 polymer ?
#
loop_
_entity_poly.entity_id
_entity_poly.type
_entity_poly.pdbx_seq_one_letter_code
_entity_poly.pdbx_strand_id
1 'polypeptide(L)'
;MSINLYLIGLGFGDAKHVTEEAAETIKSCNLILIGKKKDEKSEIADLKKNICKSFIKINSVRFKEFIIPERQLTNKKYINSVIDWHDDIAKTWVDIIKKYTSSTARRNINVGIPIWGDPSLYDSSQRIASRVKNTLHHTSIKLIPGLSSIQ
;
A
#
# COMPACT_ATOMS: atom_id res chain seq x y z
N MET A 1 4.84 -6.59 -19.23
CA MET A 1 4.29 -5.66 -18.25
C MET A 1 5.18 -5.60 -17.03
N SER A 2 5.52 -4.43 -16.54
CA SER A 2 6.28 -4.26 -15.32
C SER A 2 5.47 -3.47 -14.29
N ILE A 3 5.58 -3.87 -13.03
CA ILE A 3 4.88 -3.27 -11.89
C ILE A 3 5.92 -2.75 -10.91
N ASN A 4 5.84 -1.47 -10.58
CA ASN A 4 6.65 -0.87 -9.53
C ASN A 4 5.76 -0.68 -8.31
N LEU A 5 6.02 -1.45 -7.27
CA LEU A 5 5.27 -1.40 -6.03
C LEU A 5 6.03 -0.54 -5.01
N TYR A 6 5.45 0.60 -4.69
CA TYR A 6 6.06 1.55 -3.75
C TYR A 6 5.35 1.48 -2.40
N LEU A 7 6.10 1.17 -1.36
CA LEU A 7 5.65 1.31 0.02
C LEU A 7 6.03 2.71 0.46
N ILE A 8 5.05 3.60 0.63
CA ILE A 8 5.26 5.03 0.77
C ILE A 8 5.02 5.48 2.20
N GLY A 9 6.06 5.94 2.87
CA GLY A 9 5.94 6.49 4.22
C GLY A 9 5.26 7.85 4.22
N LEU A 10 4.18 7.99 5.00
CA LEU A 10 3.40 9.23 5.10
C LEU A 10 3.69 10.06 6.36
N GLY A 11 4.49 9.52 7.29
CA GLY A 11 4.71 10.22 8.56
C GLY A 11 3.52 10.08 9.52
N PHE A 12 3.09 11.19 10.12
CA PHE A 12 2.21 11.17 11.30
C PHE A 12 0.76 11.64 11.07
N GLY A 13 0.32 11.75 9.86
CA GLY A 13 -1.07 12.14 9.58
C GLY A 13 -1.27 13.59 9.17
N ASP A 14 -0.20 14.32 8.89
CA ASP A 14 -0.23 15.67 8.34
C ASP A 14 0.56 15.69 7.03
N ALA A 15 0.05 16.34 6.01
CA ALA A 15 0.74 16.48 4.74
C ALA A 15 2.14 17.12 4.87
N LYS A 16 2.35 17.96 5.88
CA LYS A 16 3.65 18.55 6.17
C LYS A 16 4.72 17.55 6.59
N HIS A 17 4.32 16.36 7.05
CA HIS A 17 5.25 15.31 7.46
C HIS A 17 5.67 14.41 6.29
N VAL A 18 5.09 14.60 5.12
CA VAL A 18 5.42 13.82 3.94
C VAL A 18 6.70 14.37 3.31
N THR A 19 7.66 13.48 3.08
CA THR A 19 8.91 13.87 2.44
C THR A 19 8.69 14.29 0.99
N GLU A 20 9.61 15.08 0.45
CA GLU A 20 9.56 15.46 -0.97
C GLU A 20 9.61 14.22 -1.88
N GLU A 21 10.43 13.23 -1.55
CA GLU A 21 10.50 11.96 -2.30
C GLU A 21 9.17 11.22 -2.27
N ALA A 22 8.52 11.14 -1.10
CA ALA A 22 7.21 10.49 -0.98
C ALA A 22 6.15 11.23 -1.80
N ALA A 23 6.13 12.55 -1.77
CA ALA A 23 5.20 13.36 -2.56
C ALA A 23 5.40 13.14 -4.06
N GLU A 24 6.64 13.11 -4.54
CA GLU A 24 6.95 12.84 -5.94
C GLU A 24 6.54 11.42 -6.35
N THR A 25 6.74 10.45 -5.47
CA THR A 25 6.31 9.08 -5.71
C THR A 25 4.79 8.97 -5.81
N ILE A 26 4.06 9.63 -4.91
CA ILE A 26 2.59 9.69 -4.96
C ILE A 26 2.10 10.24 -6.30
N LYS A 27 2.71 11.33 -6.76
CA LYS A 27 2.36 11.92 -8.06
C LYS A 27 2.61 10.98 -9.23
N SER A 28 3.59 10.11 -9.13
CA SER A 28 3.96 9.16 -10.19
C SER A 28 3.09 7.92 -10.24
N CYS A 29 2.27 7.66 -9.20
CA CYS A 29 1.45 6.46 -9.12
C CYS A 29 0.31 6.48 -10.12
N ASN A 30 0.03 5.32 -10.71
CA ASN A 30 -1.16 5.08 -11.52
C ASN A 30 -2.31 4.58 -10.65
N LEU A 31 -1.98 3.82 -9.63
CA LEU A 31 -2.91 3.17 -8.71
C LEU A 31 -2.40 3.31 -7.29
N ILE A 32 -3.26 3.71 -6.38
CA ILE A 32 -2.95 3.77 -4.93
C ILE A 32 -3.97 2.90 -4.20
N LEU A 33 -3.45 1.95 -3.40
CA LEU A 33 -4.26 1.03 -2.62
C LEU A 33 -4.33 1.52 -1.18
N ILE A 34 -5.55 1.62 -0.64
CA ILE A 34 -5.77 2.06 0.73
C ILE A 34 -6.57 0.99 1.48
N GLY A 35 -5.96 0.42 2.51
CA GLY A 35 -6.59 -0.57 3.35
C GLY A 35 -7.47 0.06 4.42
N LYS A 36 -8.61 -0.56 4.67
CA LYS A 36 -9.58 -0.14 5.68
C LYS A 36 -10.00 -1.33 6.51
N LYS A 37 -10.00 -1.20 7.82
CA LYS A 37 -10.52 -2.24 8.72
C LYS A 37 -12.04 -2.28 8.66
N LYS A 38 -12.62 -3.48 8.72
CA LYS A 38 -14.06 -3.71 8.57
C LYS A 38 -14.89 -2.93 9.59
N ASP A 39 -14.44 -2.87 10.83
CA ASP A 39 -15.19 -2.28 11.95
C ASP A 39 -14.73 -0.86 12.31
N GLU A 40 -13.75 -0.33 11.59
CA GLU A 40 -13.29 1.05 11.82
C GLU A 40 -14.14 2.04 11.03
N LYS A 41 -14.39 3.18 11.65
CA LYS A 41 -14.85 4.34 10.90
C LYS A 41 -13.81 4.66 9.83
N SER A 42 -14.26 5.08 8.67
CA SER A 42 -13.40 5.33 7.50
C SER A 42 -12.39 6.48 7.67
N GLU A 43 -12.34 7.11 8.84
CA GLU A 43 -11.53 8.32 9.10
C GLU A 43 -10.04 8.14 8.80
N ILE A 44 -9.45 7.00 9.18
CA ILE A 44 -8.01 6.75 8.95
C ILE A 44 -7.74 6.52 7.46
N ALA A 45 -8.57 5.74 6.80
CA ALA A 45 -8.46 5.50 5.36
C ALA A 45 -8.68 6.81 4.57
N ASP A 46 -9.67 7.60 4.98
CA ASP A 46 -9.96 8.90 4.37
C ASP A 46 -8.81 9.87 4.57
N LEU A 47 -8.16 9.87 5.74
CA LEU A 47 -7.01 10.71 6.02
C LEU A 47 -5.84 10.36 5.09
N LYS A 48 -5.51 9.08 4.92
CA LYS A 48 -4.47 8.64 3.99
C LYS A 48 -4.78 9.10 2.56
N LYS A 49 -6.01 8.88 2.13
CA LYS A 49 -6.47 9.27 0.80
C LYS A 49 -6.36 10.79 0.58
N ASN A 50 -6.80 11.58 1.56
CA ASN A 50 -6.77 13.03 1.47
C ASN A 50 -5.35 13.57 1.45
N ILE A 51 -4.44 13.00 2.24
CA ILE A 51 -3.03 13.38 2.20
C ILE A 51 -2.45 13.11 0.82
N CYS A 52 -2.68 11.92 0.27
CA CYS A 52 -2.20 11.58 -1.07
C CYS A 52 -2.79 12.52 -2.13
N LYS A 53 -4.09 12.80 -2.07
CA LYS A 53 -4.77 13.70 -3.01
C LYS A 53 -4.23 15.12 -2.97
N SER A 54 -3.74 15.58 -1.81
CA SER A 54 -3.19 16.94 -1.68
C SER A 54 -1.97 17.18 -2.57
N PHE A 55 -1.26 16.12 -2.97
CA PHE A 55 -0.10 16.19 -3.85
C PHE A 55 -0.42 15.97 -5.33
N ILE A 56 -1.63 15.55 -5.64
CA ILE A 56 -2.04 15.18 -7.01
C ILE A 56 -2.84 16.32 -7.63
N LYS A 57 -2.29 16.91 -8.69
CA LYS A 57 -2.94 18.03 -9.40
C LYS A 57 -3.80 17.57 -10.58
N ILE A 58 -3.55 16.36 -11.10
CA ILE A 58 -4.24 15.84 -12.28
C ILE A 58 -4.95 14.55 -11.87
N ASN A 59 -6.19 14.40 -12.29
CA ASN A 59 -7.08 13.27 -11.92
C ASN A 59 -6.71 11.98 -12.67
N SER A 60 -5.42 11.66 -12.80
CA SER A 60 -4.93 10.47 -13.50
C SER A 60 -4.64 9.30 -12.57
N VAL A 61 -4.66 9.52 -11.26
CA VAL A 61 -4.37 8.48 -10.27
C VAL A 61 -5.66 7.85 -9.80
N ARG A 62 -5.73 6.52 -9.89
CA ARG A 62 -6.87 5.76 -9.38
C ARG A 62 -6.61 5.32 -7.95
N PHE A 63 -7.54 5.63 -7.06
CA PHE A 63 -7.55 5.14 -5.69
C PHE A 63 -8.45 3.92 -5.60
N LYS A 64 -7.97 2.88 -4.92
CA LYS A 64 -8.77 1.69 -4.65
C LYS A 64 -8.70 1.37 -3.16
N GLU A 65 -9.85 1.43 -2.50
CA GLU A 65 -9.98 0.99 -1.12
C GLU A 65 -10.25 -0.51 -1.09
N PHE A 66 -9.75 -1.19 -0.08
CA PHE A 66 -10.04 -2.60 0.16
C PHE A 66 -10.22 -2.84 1.65
N ILE A 67 -11.00 -3.86 1.99
CA ILE A 67 -11.18 -4.28 3.37
C ILE A 67 -10.02 -5.17 3.76
N ILE A 68 -9.31 -4.81 4.83
CA ILE A 68 -8.20 -5.61 5.35
C ILE A 68 -8.81 -6.88 5.97
N PRO A 69 -8.38 -8.08 5.51
CA PRO A 69 -8.87 -9.33 6.09
C PRO A 69 -8.58 -9.40 7.58
N GLU A 70 -9.52 -9.94 8.35
CA GLU A 70 -9.32 -10.14 9.78
C GLU A 70 -8.35 -11.29 10.03
N ARG A 71 -7.45 -11.08 11.00
CA ARG A 71 -6.54 -12.15 11.42
C ARG A 71 -7.31 -13.15 12.27
N GLN A 72 -7.32 -14.42 11.84
CA GLN A 72 -7.99 -15.50 12.55
C GLN A 72 -7.07 -16.05 13.64
N LEU A 73 -7.51 -15.97 14.89
CA LEU A 73 -6.73 -16.37 16.05
C LEU A 73 -7.14 -17.74 16.64
N THR A 74 -8.19 -18.36 16.10
CA THR A 74 -8.75 -19.59 16.64
C THR A 74 -7.92 -20.81 16.21
N ASN A 75 -7.47 -21.61 17.18
CA ASN A 75 -6.82 -22.93 16.99
C ASN A 75 -5.51 -22.95 16.18
N LYS A 76 -4.95 -21.80 15.84
CA LYS A 76 -3.65 -21.71 15.16
C LYS A 76 -2.61 -21.10 16.09
N LYS A 77 -1.36 -21.53 15.96
CA LYS A 77 -0.25 -20.85 16.62
C LYS A 77 -0.19 -19.41 16.09
N TYR A 78 0.22 -18.47 16.93
CA TYR A 78 0.30 -17.05 16.58
C TYR A 78 1.03 -16.80 15.25
N ILE A 79 2.19 -17.45 15.06
CA ILE A 79 3.01 -17.30 13.84
C ILE A 79 2.23 -17.71 12.60
N ASN A 80 1.51 -18.85 12.65
CA ASN A 80 0.73 -19.33 11.50
C ASN A 80 -0.42 -18.39 11.16
N SER A 81 -1.08 -17.82 12.16
CA SER A 81 -2.17 -16.84 11.92
C SER A 81 -1.67 -15.56 11.27
N VAL A 82 -0.46 -15.11 11.62
CA VAL A 82 0.17 -13.93 11.01
C VAL A 82 0.54 -14.20 9.55
N ILE A 83 1.12 -15.38 9.27
CA ILE A 83 1.49 -15.79 7.91
C ILE A 83 0.24 -15.86 7.03
N ASP A 84 -0.82 -16.50 7.49
CA ASP A 84 -2.09 -16.58 6.74
C ASP A 84 -2.68 -15.19 6.47
N TRP A 85 -2.59 -14.31 7.44
CA TRP A 85 -3.09 -12.94 7.31
C TRP A 85 -2.31 -12.15 6.28
N HIS A 86 -0.97 -12.29 6.28
CA HIS A 86 -0.12 -11.66 5.25
C HIS A 86 -0.44 -12.22 3.86
N ASP A 87 -0.66 -13.52 3.74
CA ASP A 87 -1.04 -14.14 2.47
C ASP A 87 -2.38 -13.62 1.96
N ASP A 88 -3.36 -13.47 2.84
CA ASP A 88 -4.68 -12.94 2.49
C ASP A 88 -4.60 -11.49 1.99
N ILE A 89 -3.83 -10.65 2.66
CA ILE A 89 -3.64 -9.27 2.23
C ILE A 89 -2.92 -9.22 0.89
N ALA A 90 -1.87 -10.02 0.73
CA ALA A 90 -1.12 -10.08 -0.54
C ALA A 90 -2.02 -10.51 -1.70
N LYS A 91 -2.88 -11.49 -1.47
CA LYS A 91 -3.85 -11.93 -2.47
C LYS A 91 -4.81 -10.80 -2.85
N THR A 92 -5.27 -10.03 -1.89
CA THR A 92 -6.12 -8.86 -2.15
C THR A 92 -5.40 -7.84 -3.03
N TRP A 93 -4.14 -7.51 -2.71
CA TRP A 93 -3.35 -6.60 -3.53
C TRP A 93 -3.15 -7.14 -4.94
N VAL A 94 -2.81 -8.42 -5.08
CA VAL A 94 -2.64 -9.07 -6.39
C VAL A 94 -3.93 -8.96 -7.22
N ASP A 95 -5.07 -9.28 -6.63
CA ASP A 95 -6.35 -9.24 -7.34
C ASP A 95 -6.68 -7.82 -7.84
N ILE A 96 -6.46 -6.81 -7.02
CA ILE A 96 -6.69 -5.42 -7.40
C ILE A 96 -5.74 -4.99 -8.52
N ILE A 97 -4.45 -5.33 -8.40
CA ILE A 97 -3.45 -4.99 -9.40
C ILE A 97 -3.77 -5.67 -10.74
N LYS A 98 -4.12 -6.95 -10.72
CA LYS A 98 -4.51 -7.68 -11.93
C LYS A 98 -5.73 -7.06 -12.61
N LYS A 99 -6.73 -6.68 -11.83
CA LYS A 99 -7.94 -6.04 -12.36
C LYS A 99 -7.59 -4.69 -13.01
N TYR A 100 -6.73 -3.91 -12.38
CA TYR A 100 -6.28 -2.65 -12.94
C TYR A 100 -5.47 -2.86 -14.22
N THR A 101 -4.53 -3.81 -14.23
CA THR A 101 -3.70 -4.08 -15.42
C THR A 101 -4.51 -4.56 -16.60
N SER A 102 -5.62 -5.27 -16.37
CA SER A 102 -6.54 -5.69 -17.42
C SER A 102 -7.33 -4.53 -18.03
N SER A 103 -7.44 -3.42 -17.31
CA SER A 103 -8.25 -2.25 -17.74
C SER A 103 -7.43 -1.16 -18.39
N THR A 104 -6.11 -1.30 -18.47
CA THR A 104 -5.21 -0.28 -18.99
C THR A 104 -4.30 -0.83 -20.10
N ALA A 105 -3.93 0.03 -21.05
CA ALA A 105 -2.94 -0.28 -22.08
C ALA A 105 -1.50 -0.02 -21.61
N ARG A 106 -1.31 0.51 -20.42
CA ARG A 106 0.04 0.81 -19.88
C ARG A 106 0.83 -0.47 -19.68
N ARG A 107 2.12 -0.43 -20.03
CA ARG A 107 3.04 -1.55 -19.83
C ARG A 107 3.87 -1.40 -18.56
N ASN A 108 3.98 -0.20 -18.04
CA ASN A 108 4.66 0.15 -16.81
C ASN A 108 3.65 0.76 -15.85
N ILE A 109 3.46 0.15 -14.69
CA ILE A 109 2.46 0.57 -13.73
C ILE A 109 3.13 0.85 -12.39
N ASN A 110 2.90 2.04 -11.86
CA ASN A 110 3.34 2.43 -10.53
C ASN A 110 2.17 2.27 -9.55
N VAL A 111 2.34 1.40 -8.59
CA VAL A 111 1.36 1.11 -7.55
C VAL A 111 1.89 1.62 -6.22
N GLY A 112 1.12 2.48 -5.55
CA GLY A 112 1.49 3.03 -4.25
C GLY A 112 0.69 2.42 -3.12
N ILE A 113 1.37 2.08 -2.04
CA ILE A 113 0.78 1.64 -0.78
C ILE A 113 1.21 2.64 0.29
N PRO A 114 0.34 3.60 0.66
CA PRO A 114 0.68 4.56 1.72
C PRO A 114 0.67 3.88 3.09
N ILE A 115 1.69 4.15 3.88
CA ILE A 115 1.92 3.53 5.19
C ILE A 115 2.26 4.65 6.18
N TRP A 116 1.65 4.62 7.37
CA TRP A 116 2.03 5.56 8.44
C TRP A 116 3.48 5.34 8.86
N GLY A 117 4.17 6.43 9.17
CA GLY A 117 5.57 6.39 9.57
C GLY A 117 6.50 6.07 8.41
N ASP A 118 7.45 5.20 8.67
CA ASP A 118 8.48 4.76 7.72
C ASP A 118 8.32 3.25 7.43
N PRO A 119 8.12 2.85 6.15
CA PRO A 119 7.92 1.43 5.82
C PRO A 119 9.12 0.54 6.14
N SER A 120 10.32 1.09 6.24
CA SER A 120 11.50 0.30 6.61
C SER A 120 11.46 -0.21 8.06
N LEU A 121 10.61 0.39 8.91
CA LEU A 121 10.42 -0.01 10.30
C LEU A 121 9.25 -0.99 10.50
N TYR A 122 8.49 -1.28 9.44
CA TYR A 122 7.31 -2.14 9.52
C TYR A 122 7.45 -3.34 8.59
N ASP A 123 7.87 -4.46 9.17
CA ASP A 123 8.09 -5.71 8.45
C ASP A 123 6.87 -6.25 7.71
N SER A 124 5.68 -6.05 8.27
CA SER A 124 4.45 -6.62 7.68
C SER A 124 4.24 -6.19 6.25
N SER A 125 4.39 -4.89 5.94
CA SER A 125 4.18 -4.40 4.59
C SER A 125 5.22 -4.96 3.61
N GLN A 126 6.47 -5.10 4.05
CA GLN A 126 7.54 -5.68 3.23
C GLN A 126 7.28 -7.16 2.94
N ARG A 127 6.82 -7.91 3.93
CA ARG A 127 6.49 -9.34 3.79
C ARG A 127 5.31 -9.54 2.85
N ILE A 128 4.28 -8.69 2.95
CA ILE A 128 3.15 -8.72 2.04
C ILE A 128 3.60 -8.40 0.61
N ALA A 129 4.40 -7.36 0.44
CA ALA A 129 4.94 -6.96 -0.86
C ALA A 129 5.77 -8.08 -1.51
N SER A 130 6.58 -8.79 -0.71
CA SER A 130 7.36 -9.94 -1.20
C SER A 130 6.47 -11.05 -1.75
N ARG A 131 5.34 -11.32 -1.10
CA ARG A 131 4.37 -12.30 -1.58
C ARG A 131 3.72 -11.87 -2.90
N VAL A 132 3.43 -10.58 -3.03
CA VAL A 132 2.92 -10.02 -4.29
C VAL A 132 3.94 -10.26 -5.42
N LYS A 133 5.20 -9.97 -5.15
CA LYS A 133 6.29 -10.20 -6.13
C LYS A 133 6.40 -11.66 -6.54
N ASN A 134 6.22 -12.60 -5.60
CA ASN A 134 6.26 -14.03 -5.90
C ASN A 134 5.13 -14.47 -6.82
N THR A 135 4.01 -13.80 -6.81
CA THR A 135 2.85 -14.07 -7.66
C THR A 135 2.91 -13.31 -8.98
N LEU A 136 3.29 -12.04 -8.92
CA LEU A 136 3.42 -11.16 -10.08
C LEU A 136 4.93 -10.96 -10.37
N HIS A 137 5.51 -11.80 -11.20
CA HIS A 137 6.96 -11.94 -11.35
C HIS A 137 7.69 -10.71 -11.86
N HIS A 138 7.01 -9.81 -12.55
CA HIS A 138 7.63 -8.58 -13.07
C HIS A 138 7.39 -7.38 -12.13
N THR A 139 7.34 -7.64 -10.83
CA THR A 139 7.15 -6.63 -9.80
C THR A 139 8.49 -6.28 -9.15
N SER A 140 8.79 -4.99 -9.09
CA SER A 140 9.87 -4.46 -8.24
C SER A 140 9.25 -3.80 -7.01
N ILE A 141 9.94 -3.89 -5.87
CA ILE A 141 9.50 -3.30 -4.61
C ILE A 141 10.46 -2.20 -4.22
N LYS A 142 9.92 -1.02 -3.88
CA LYS A 142 10.73 0.09 -3.42
C LYS A 142 10.11 0.70 -2.16
N LEU A 143 10.96 0.90 -1.15
CA LEU A 143 10.57 1.55 0.11
C LEU A 143 10.87 3.04 -0.01
N ILE A 144 9.87 3.87 0.22
CA ILE A 144 10.02 5.32 0.24
C ILE A 144 9.97 5.79 1.70
N PRO A 145 11.06 6.37 2.23
CA PRO A 145 11.12 6.72 3.65
C PRO A 145 10.08 7.76 4.08
N GLY A 146 9.73 7.69 5.35
CA GLY A 146 8.86 8.66 5.99
C GLY A 146 9.34 8.95 7.40
N LEU A 147 8.79 9.98 8.01
CA LEU A 147 9.05 10.30 9.41
C LEU A 147 8.42 9.26 10.32
N SER A 148 9.12 8.91 11.40
CA SER A 148 8.64 7.95 12.38
C SER A 148 8.81 8.52 13.79
N SER A 149 8.00 8.04 14.73
CA SER A 149 8.08 8.44 16.13
C SER A 149 9.37 7.98 16.83
N ILE A 150 10.14 7.12 16.19
CA ILE A 150 11.41 6.62 16.71
C ILE A 150 12.59 7.54 16.36
N GLN A 151 12.40 8.41 15.42
CA GLN A 151 13.42 9.37 14.96
C GLN A 151 13.56 10.57 15.90
#